data_a52792313b22cd7106ca42a23d802177
#
_entry.id   a52792313b22cd7106ca42a23d802177
#
_cell.length_a   1.000
_cell.length_b   1.000
_cell.length_c   1.000
_cell.angle_alpha   90.00
_cell.angle_beta   90.00
_cell.angle_gamma   90.00
#
_symmetry.space_group_name_H-M   'P 1'
#
loop_
_entity.id
_entity.type
_entity.pdbx_description
1 polymer ?
#
loop_
_entity_poly.entity_id
_entity_poly.type
_entity_poly.pdbx_seq_one_letter_code
_entity_poly.pdbx_strand_id
1 'polypeptide(L)'
;MGLKELCLNLAVFFLIGMLVYLISQKWKLSISVAAIVLFLLALINGLVWQFRGKELLFSDIMAAGTAAKVVGEYSMQLTLRMVIGLSLWVLVMLAQFSIPDFPRGKKLRNRCAAAALTAILAVTVVFHVNRMEIRAWDTRGTTVNGMYVNFLISFRDTFITAPEGYSKAVITELEEKYTEQENAQTPNIIVIMN
;
A
#
# COMPACT_ATOMS: atom_id res chain seq x y z
N MET A 1 7.50 -14.41 5.86
CA MET A 1 7.55 -14.02 4.43
C MET A 1 8.41 -15.03 3.69
N GLY A 2 7.89 -15.65 2.65
CA GLY A 2 8.62 -16.59 1.80
C GLY A 2 9.45 -15.87 0.73
N LEU A 3 10.22 -16.64 -0.04
CA LEU A 3 11.05 -16.10 -1.12
C LEU A 3 10.20 -15.41 -2.21
N LYS A 4 9.04 -15.97 -2.52
CA LYS A 4 8.10 -15.42 -3.51
C LYS A 4 7.64 -14.01 -3.10
N GLU A 5 7.22 -13.84 -1.86
CA GLU A 5 6.75 -12.58 -1.32
C GLU A 5 7.88 -11.54 -1.25
N LEU A 6 9.10 -11.97 -0.92
CA LEU A 6 10.28 -11.12 -0.98
C LEU A 6 10.52 -10.61 -2.40
N CYS A 7 10.50 -11.49 -3.40
CA CYS A 7 10.67 -11.12 -4.80
C CYS A 7 9.56 -10.16 -5.27
N LEU A 8 8.31 -10.35 -4.82
CA LEU A 8 7.21 -9.43 -5.16
C LEU A 8 7.41 -8.04 -4.56
N ASN A 9 7.86 -7.94 -3.30
CA ASN A 9 8.17 -6.65 -2.69
C ASN A 9 9.34 -5.95 -3.40
N LEU A 10 10.36 -6.69 -3.83
CA LEU A 10 11.43 -6.14 -4.67
C LEU A 10 10.91 -5.72 -6.06
N ALA A 11 9.98 -6.47 -6.64
CA ALA A 11 9.36 -6.11 -7.92
C ALA A 11 8.60 -4.78 -7.83
N VAL A 12 7.94 -4.49 -6.70
CA VAL A 12 7.31 -3.19 -6.46
C VAL A 12 8.34 -2.06 -6.45
N PHE A 13 9.48 -2.26 -5.78
CA PHE A 13 10.58 -1.28 -5.80
C PHE A 13 11.07 -1.01 -7.23
N PHE A 14 11.36 -2.07 -7.98
CA PHE A 14 11.80 -1.94 -9.36
C PHE A 14 10.73 -1.34 -10.27
N LEU A 15 9.46 -1.65 -10.05
CA LEU A 15 8.35 -1.09 -10.81
C LEU A 15 8.31 0.44 -10.66
N ILE A 16 8.35 0.95 -9.44
CA ILE A 16 8.39 2.40 -9.18
C ILE A 16 9.63 3.02 -9.83
N GLY A 17 10.81 2.42 -9.62
CA GLY A 17 12.05 2.90 -10.20
C GLY A 17 12.03 2.95 -11.73
N MET A 18 11.47 1.91 -12.37
CA MET A 18 11.37 1.85 -13.84
C MET A 18 10.36 2.88 -14.38
N LEU A 19 9.25 3.11 -13.70
CA LEU A 19 8.30 4.17 -14.08
C LEU A 19 8.97 5.55 -14.06
N VAL A 20 9.72 5.85 -13.00
CA VAL A 20 10.47 7.10 -12.91
C VAL A 20 11.58 7.16 -13.98
N TYR A 21 12.23 6.02 -14.27
CA TYR A 21 13.26 5.95 -15.31
C TYR A 21 12.69 6.20 -16.72
N LEU A 22 11.52 5.71 -17.02
CA LEU A 22 10.86 5.96 -18.31
C LEU A 22 10.65 7.46 -18.57
N ILE A 23 10.37 8.23 -17.52
CA ILE A 23 10.15 9.67 -17.59
C ILE A 23 11.50 10.42 -17.59
N SER A 24 12.34 10.15 -16.59
CA SER A 24 13.55 10.95 -16.30
C SER A 24 14.77 10.55 -17.13
N GLN A 25 14.86 9.30 -17.55
CA GLN A 25 16.05 8.66 -18.19
C GLN A 25 17.31 8.77 -17.32
N LYS A 26 17.15 8.99 -16.02
CA LYS A 26 18.24 9.14 -15.03
C LYS A 26 18.10 8.03 -13.99
N TRP A 27 18.93 6.98 -14.07
CA TRP A 27 18.84 5.83 -13.19
C TRP A 27 19.02 6.18 -11.70
N LYS A 28 19.96 7.09 -11.38
CA LYS A 28 20.17 7.55 -9.98
C LYS A 28 18.92 8.21 -9.41
N LEU A 29 18.29 9.10 -10.19
CA LEU A 29 17.04 9.75 -9.79
C LEU A 29 15.93 8.71 -9.59
N SER A 30 15.87 7.71 -10.46
CA SER A 30 14.84 6.66 -10.39
C SER A 30 14.96 5.81 -9.14
N ILE A 31 16.17 5.38 -8.80
CA ILE A 31 16.45 4.65 -7.56
C ILE A 31 16.17 5.54 -6.34
N SER A 32 16.61 6.81 -6.37
CA SER A 32 16.37 7.74 -5.26
C SER A 32 14.89 7.94 -5.00
N VAL A 33 14.10 8.21 -6.03
CA VAL A 33 12.64 8.42 -5.87
C VAL A 33 11.97 7.16 -5.37
N ALA A 34 12.25 5.99 -5.95
CA ALA A 34 11.70 4.73 -5.49
C ALA A 34 12.04 4.46 -4.03
N ALA A 35 13.31 4.64 -3.66
CA ALA A 35 13.77 4.41 -2.29
C ALA A 35 13.15 5.41 -1.29
N ILE A 36 12.99 6.69 -1.67
CA ILE A 36 12.34 7.70 -0.82
C ILE A 36 10.87 7.33 -0.60
N VAL A 37 10.13 7.06 -1.66
CA VAL A 37 8.69 6.74 -1.58
C VAL A 37 8.47 5.51 -0.69
N LEU A 38 9.21 4.43 -0.93
CA LEU A 38 9.04 3.21 -0.16
C LEU A 38 9.56 3.32 1.28
N PHE A 39 10.62 4.10 1.50
CA PHE A 39 11.10 4.38 2.85
C PHE A 39 10.06 5.19 3.65
N LEU A 40 9.47 6.23 3.07
CA LEU A 40 8.43 7.01 3.73
C LEU A 40 7.20 6.14 4.06
N LEU A 41 6.77 5.28 3.13
CA LEU A 41 5.72 4.31 3.39
C LEU A 41 6.07 3.38 4.57
N ALA A 42 7.30 2.87 4.61
CA ALA A 42 7.77 2.01 5.69
C ALA A 42 7.82 2.74 7.04
N LEU A 43 8.26 3.99 7.04
CA LEU A 43 8.30 4.82 8.23
C LEU A 43 6.90 5.08 8.77
N ILE A 44 5.97 5.50 7.90
CA ILE A 44 4.56 5.74 8.27
C ILE A 44 3.93 4.45 8.80
N ASN A 45 4.16 3.31 8.13
CA ASN A 45 3.67 2.02 8.61
C ASN A 45 4.19 1.69 10.02
N GLY A 46 5.46 1.96 10.29
CA GLY A 46 6.05 1.76 11.61
C GLY A 46 5.43 2.67 12.69
N LEU A 47 5.10 3.91 12.36
CA LEU A 47 4.40 4.84 13.25
C LEU A 47 2.94 4.41 13.49
N VAL A 48 2.22 4.04 12.43
CA VAL A 48 0.84 3.53 12.53
C VAL A 48 0.78 2.26 13.36
N TRP A 49 1.78 1.38 13.23
CA TRP A 49 1.88 0.18 14.06
C TRP A 49 2.01 0.50 15.55
N GLN A 50 2.82 1.49 15.92
CA GLN A 50 2.95 1.91 17.33
C GLN A 50 1.64 2.44 17.91
N PHE A 51 0.89 3.15 17.07
CA PHE A 51 -0.34 3.81 17.47
C PHE A 51 -1.53 2.84 17.57
N ARG A 52 -1.69 1.97 16.56
CA ARG A 52 -2.90 1.14 16.39
C ARG A 52 -2.65 -0.36 16.59
N GLY A 53 -1.38 -0.78 16.65
CA GLY A 53 -1.04 -2.21 16.68
C GLY A 53 -1.38 -2.97 15.40
N LYS A 54 -1.69 -2.23 14.31
CA LYS A 54 -2.02 -2.77 12.99
C LYS A 54 -1.23 -2.05 11.90
N GLU A 55 -1.20 -2.66 10.74
CA GLU A 55 -0.47 -2.20 9.57
C GLU A 55 -1.15 -1.00 8.91
N LEU A 56 -0.36 -0.22 8.18
CA LEU A 56 -0.85 0.85 7.32
C LEU A 56 -1.66 0.26 6.17
N LEU A 57 -2.90 0.69 6.04
CA LEU A 57 -3.78 0.39 4.92
C LEU A 57 -3.92 1.61 4.01
N PHE A 58 -4.32 1.39 2.76
CA PHE A 58 -4.56 2.50 1.84
C PHE A 58 -5.69 3.43 2.31
N SER A 59 -6.71 2.88 2.96
CA SER A 59 -7.80 3.64 3.59
C SER A 59 -7.31 4.63 4.65
N ASP A 60 -6.18 4.34 5.31
CA ASP A 60 -5.60 5.24 6.31
C ASP A 60 -5.04 6.53 5.67
N ILE A 61 -4.57 6.44 4.42
CA ILE A 61 -4.14 7.62 3.66
C ILE A 61 -5.34 8.52 3.37
N MET A 62 -6.48 7.94 3.04
CA MET A 62 -7.72 8.71 2.83
C MET A 62 -8.20 9.39 4.13
N ALA A 63 -7.96 8.76 5.27
CA ALA A 63 -8.27 9.29 6.60
C ALA A 63 -7.16 10.16 7.21
N ALA A 64 -6.05 10.42 6.49
CA ALA A 64 -4.87 11.11 7.02
C ALA A 64 -5.19 12.53 7.57
N GLY A 65 -6.14 13.25 6.98
CA GLY A 65 -6.58 14.56 7.46
C GLY A 65 -7.20 14.50 8.85
N THR A 66 -7.92 13.43 9.17
CA THR A 66 -8.49 13.20 10.52
C THR A 66 -7.40 12.74 11.49
N ALA A 67 -6.52 11.84 11.04
CA ALA A 67 -5.40 11.35 11.83
C ALA A 67 -4.45 12.49 12.25
N ALA A 68 -4.17 13.45 11.36
CA ALA A 68 -3.29 14.59 11.64
C ALA A 68 -3.77 15.46 12.80
N LYS A 69 -5.09 15.53 13.05
CA LYS A 69 -5.66 16.30 14.15
C LYS A 69 -5.43 15.66 15.52
N VAL A 70 -5.22 14.35 15.54
CA VAL A 70 -5.09 13.55 16.78
C VAL A 70 -3.64 13.19 17.08
N VAL A 71 -2.77 13.19 16.07
CA VAL A 71 -1.34 12.80 16.18
C VAL A 71 -0.58 13.60 17.24
N GLY A 72 -0.95 14.88 17.47
CA GLY A 72 -0.30 15.73 18.49
C GLY A 72 -0.50 15.27 19.94
N GLU A 73 -1.47 14.39 20.21
CA GLU A 73 -1.76 13.85 21.55
C GLU A 73 -0.95 12.59 21.87
N TYR A 74 -0.23 12.04 20.90
CA TYR A 74 0.49 10.77 21.06
C TYR A 74 2.00 10.95 21.02
N SER A 75 2.69 10.32 21.97
CA SER A 75 4.14 10.26 22.01
C SER A 75 4.66 9.20 21.02
N MET A 76 5.11 9.63 19.83
CA MET A 76 5.73 8.75 18.87
C MET A 76 7.20 8.53 19.21
N GLN A 77 7.64 7.28 19.29
CA GLN A 77 9.03 6.93 19.58
C GLN A 77 9.69 6.32 18.35
N LEU A 78 10.93 6.75 18.09
CA LEU A 78 11.76 6.10 17.08
C LEU A 78 12.24 4.77 17.63
N THR A 79 11.76 3.68 17.04
CA THR A 79 12.21 2.33 17.41
C THR A 79 13.58 2.02 16.80
N LEU A 80 14.32 1.10 17.42
CA LEU A 80 15.60 0.61 16.88
C LEU A 80 15.46 0.11 15.43
N ARG A 81 14.34 -0.53 15.08
CA ARG A 81 14.06 -0.97 13.69
C ARG A 81 13.97 0.19 12.71
N MET A 82 13.36 1.31 13.10
CA MET A 82 13.29 2.52 12.28
C MET A 82 14.67 3.15 12.10
N VAL A 83 15.48 3.19 13.14
CA VAL A 83 16.86 3.71 13.08
C VAL A 83 17.72 2.84 12.16
N ILE A 84 17.65 1.51 12.27
CA ILE A 84 18.34 0.59 11.36
C ILE A 84 17.86 0.79 9.92
N GLY A 85 16.55 0.88 9.70
CA GLY A 85 15.97 1.14 8.38
C GLY A 85 16.46 2.45 7.77
N LEU A 86 16.50 3.52 8.56
CA LEU A 86 17.04 4.83 8.15
C LEU A 86 18.53 4.73 7.78
N SER A 87 19.32 4.06 8.61
CA SER A 87 20.75 3.88 8.36
C SER A 87 21.01 3.11 7.06
N LEU A 88 20.28 2.01 6.83
CA LEU A 88 20.37 1.23 5.60
C LEU A 88 19.93 2.05 4.38
N TRP A 89 18.87 2.85 4.51
CA TRP A 89 18.41 3.73 3.46
C TRP A 89 19.47 4.78 3.09
N VAL A 90 20.09 5.43 4.10
CA VAL A 90 21.19 6.39 3.88
C VAL A 90 22.36 5.70 3.18
N LEU A 91 22.74 4.49 3.60
CA LEU A 91 23.82 3.74 2.95
C LEU A 91 23.50 3.45 1.47
N VAL A 92 22.26 3.06 1.13
CA VAL A 92 21.85 2.87 -0.27
C VAL A 92 21.91 4.17 -1.06
N MET A 93 21.47 5.29 -0.45
CA MET A 93 21.57 6.62 -1.08
C MET A 93 23.02 7.04 -1.33
N LEU A 94 23.92 6.78 -0.42
CA LEU A 94 25.35 7.09 -0.59
C LEU A 94 26.01 6.17 -1.62
N ALA A 95 25.73 4.87 -1.56
CA ALA A 95 26.30 3.87 -2.47
C ALA A 95 26.02 4.17 -3.96
N GLN A 96 24.81 4.67 -4.29
CA GLN A 96 24.48 5.00 -5.67
C GLN A 96 25.37 6.12 -6.27
N PHE A 97 25.91 7.03 -5.45
CA PHE A 97 26.81 8.08 -5.94
C PHE A 97 28.18 7.52 -6.35
N SER A 98 28.62 6.42 -5.76
CA SER A 98 29.87 5.73 -6.11
C SER A 98 29.80 4.96 -7.43
N ILE A 99 28.59 4.71 -7.95
CA ILE A 99 28.43 3.99 -9.22
C ILE A 99 28.44 5.00 -10.37
N PRO A 100 29.27 4.80 -11.42
CA PRO A 100 29.32 5.72 -12.56
C PRO A 100 28.00 5.75 -13.33
N ASP A 101 27.72 6.84 -14.00
CA ASP A 101 26.56 6.96 -14.86
C ASP A 101 26.69 6.03 -16.08
N PHE A 102 25.60 5.34 -16.43
CA PHE A 102 25.59 4.51 -17.63
C PHE A 102 25.75 5.37 -18.90
N PRO A 103 26.51 4.88 -19.90
CA PRO A 103 26.73 5.61 -21.14
C PRO A 103 25.39 5.90 -21.83
N ARG A 104 25.18 7.15 -22.23
CA ARG A 104 23.94 7.65 -22.83
C ARG A 104 23.64 7.15 -24.26
N GLY A 105 24.39 6.15 -24.77
CA GLY A 105 24.19 5.56 -26.09
C GLY A 105 22.85 4.82 -26.21
N LYS A 106 22.20 4.92 -27.39
CA LYS A 106 20.99 4.15 -27.75
C LYS A 106 19.74 4.40 -26.89
N LYS A 107 19.42 5.68 -26.65
CA LYS A 107 18.28 6.12 -25.83
C LYS A 107 16.95 5.41 -26.15
N LEU A 108 16.61 5.24 -27.43
CA LEU A 108 15.35 4.60 -27.83
C LEU A 108 15.30 3.12 -27.41
N ARG A 109 16.35 2.36 -27.70
CA ARG A 109 16.42 0.94 -27.31
C ARG A 109 16.31 0.75 -25.81
N ASN A 110 16.98 1.58 -25.03
CA ASN A 110 16.93 1.51 -23.58
C ASN A 110 15.53 1.87 -23.05
N ARG A 111 14.84 2.82 -23.68
CA ARG A 111 13.44 3.15 -23.32
C ARG A 111 12.50 2.01 -23.65
N CYS A 112 12.62 1.39 -24.82
CA CYS A 112 11.79 0.24 -25.18
C CYS A 112 12.03 -0.95 -24.24
N ALA A 113 13.28 -1.24 -23.91
CA ALA A 113 13.62 -2.28 -22.95
C ALA A 113 13.07 -1.97 -21.54
N ALA A 114 13.20 -0.75 -21.07
CA ALA A 114 12.66 -0.32 -19.80
C ALA A 114 11.12 -0.39 -19.80
N ALA A 115 10.45 0.02 -20.88
CA ALA A 115 9.01 -0.08 -21.02
C ALA A 115 8.52 -1.53 -20.98
N ALA A 116 9.19 -2.43 -21.72
CA ALA A 116 8.88 -3.85 -21.71
C ALA A 116 9.06 -4.46 -20.31
N LEU A 117 10.16 -4.16 -19.64
CA LEU A 117 10.42 -4.64 -18.28
C LEU A 117 9.39 -4.08 -17.29
N THR A 118 9.04 -2.81 -17.41
CA THR A 118 7.99 -2.18 -16.57
C THR A 118 6.65 -2.88 -16.78
N ALA A 119 6.27 -3.18 -18.02
CA ALA A 119 5.03 -3.90 -18.33
C ALA A 119 5.03 -5.32 -17.74
N ILE A 120 6.13 -6.04 -17.85
CA ILE A 120 6.27 -7.39 -17.27
C ILE A 120 6.14 -7.32 -15.73
N LEU A 121 6.84 -6.39 -15.10
CA LEU A 121 6.76 -6.20 -13.64
C LEU A 121 5.35 -5.81 -13.21
N ALA A 122 4.69 -4.89 -13.92
CA ALA A 122 3.34 -4.46 -13.61
C ALA A 122 2.34 -5.63 -13.72
N VAL A 123 2.38 -6.38 -14.81
CA VAL A 123 1.53 -7.57 -15.01
C VAL A 123 1.78 -8.59 -13.90
N THR A 124 3.04 -8.86 -13.56
CA THR A 124 3.41 -9.81 -12.52
C THR A 124 2.88 -9.38 -11.15
N VAL A 125 3.07 -8.11 -10.78
CA VAL A 125 2.60 -7.57 -9.49
C VAL A 125 1.07 -7.59 -9.44
N VAL A 126 0.38 -7.09 -10.46
CA VAL A 126 -1.09 -7.05 -10.51
C VAL A 126 -1.67 -8.47 -10.45
N PHE A 127 -1.11 -9.40 -11.24
CA PHE A 127 -1.57 -10.80 -11.24
C PHE A 127 -1.47 -11.44 -9.85
N HIS A 128 -0.36 -11.23 -9.15
CA HIS A 128 -0.18 -11.82 -7.83
C HIS A 128 -1.02 -11.10 -6.76
N VAL A 129 -1.06 -9.77 -6.79
CA VAL A 129 -1.88 -8.97 -5.86
C VAL A 129 -3.36 -9.34 -5.97
N ASN A 130 -3.87 -9.57 -7.19
CA ASN A 130 -5.28 -9.97 -7.38
C ASN A 130 -5.61 -11.39 -6.87
N ARG A 131 -4.61 -12.22 -6.60
CA ARG A 131 -4.77 -13.57 -6.06
C ARG A 131 -4.44 -13.69 -4.57
N MET A 132 -4.00 -12.60 -3.96
CA MET A 132 -3.67 -12.55 -2.55
C MET A 132 -4.80 -11.86 -1.78
N GLU A 133 -5.00 -12.29 -0.53
CA GLU A 133 -5.99 -11.69 0.37
C GLU A 133 -5.28 -11.01 1.54
N ILE A 134 -5.81 -9.87 1.97
CA ILE A 134 -5.52 -9.32 3.29
C ILE A 134 -6.35 -10.12 4.29
N ARG A 135 -5.66 -10.66 5.27
CA ARG A 135 -6.33 -11.12 6.48
C ARG A 135 -6.51 -9.91 7.39
N ALA A 136 -7.59 -9.15 7.16
CA ALA A 136 -7.84 -7.86 7.83
C ALA A 136 -7.86 -7.97 9.36
N TRP A 137 -8.16 -9.14 9.88
CA TRP A 137 -8.20 -9.44 11.31
C TRP A 137 -6.93 -10.11 11.83
N ASP A 138 -6.00 -10.47 10.94
CA ASP A 138 -4.74 -11.10 11.29
C ASP A 138 -3.63 -10.03 11.31
N THR A 139 -2.93 -9.91 12.43
CA THR A 139 -1.77 -9.03 12.59
C THR A 139 -0.56 -9.47 11.76
N ARG A 140 -0.69 -10.54 10.98
CA ARG A 140 0.39 -11.16 10.21
C ARG A 140 0.45 -10.78 8.73
N GLY A 141 -0.41 -9.87 8.26
CA GLY A 141 -0.45 -9.50 6.83
C GLY A 141 0.91 -9.08 6.28
N THR A 142 1.63 -8.16 6.94
CA THR A 142 2.98 -7.73 6.56
C THR A 142 4.03 -8.82 6.73
N THR A 143 3.89 -9.71 7.71
CA THR A 143 4.86 -10.80 7.92
C THR A 143 4.68 -11.90 6.88
N VAL A 144 3.50 -12.06 6.33
CA VAL A 144 3.19 -13.04 5.28
C VAL A 144 3.48 -12.46 3.91
N ASN A 145 2.84 -11.34 3.56
CA ASN A 145 2.85 -10.77 2.21
C ASN A 145 4.03 -9.80 1.97
N GLY A 146 4.63 -9.30 3.04
CA GLY A 146 5.51 -8.14 2.99
C GLY A 146 4.72 -6.83 2.93
N MET A 147 5.32 -5.75 3.37
CA MET A 147 4.64 -4.48 3.59
C MET A 147 4.09 -3.87 2.29
N TYR A 148 4.89 -3.80 1.25
CA TYR A 148 4.49 -3.10 0.01
C TYR A 148 3.39 -3.86 -0.74
N VAL A 149 3.49 -5.19 -0.78
CA VAL A 149 2.46 -6.05 -1.38
C VAL A 149 1.18 -5.96 -0.57
N ASN A 150 1.26 -5.99 0.77
CA ASN A 150 0.10 -5.86 1.65
C ASN A 150 -0.60 -4.51 1.46
N PHE A 151 0.16 -3.43 1.32
CA PHE A 151 -0.38 -2.11 1.01
C PHE A 151 -1.08 -2.06 -0.36
N LEU A 152 -0.52 -2.70 -1.41
CA LEU A 152 -1.18 -2.79 -2.72
C LEU A 152 -2.45 -3.62 -2.69
N ILE A 153 -2.50 -4.70 -1.90
CA ILE A 153 -3.73 -5.46 -1.69
C ILE A 153 -4.79 -4.56 -1.02
N SER A 154 -4.41 -3.79 0.00
CA SER A 154 -5.33 -2.86 0.66
C SER A 154 -5.84 -1.76 -0.27
N PHE A 155 -5.01 -1.30 -1.21
CA PHE A 155 -5.44 -0.39 -2.27
C PHE A 155 -6.53 -1.01 -3.14
N ARG A 156 -6.32 -2.23 -3.63
CA ARG A 156 -7.33 -2.97 -4.40
C ARG A 156 -8.64 -3.10 -3.63
N ASP A 157 -8.56 -3.52 -2.36
CA ASP A 157 -9.72 -3.82 -1.53
C ASP A 157 -10.46 -2.57 -1.02
N THR A 158 -9.88 -1.39 -1.20
CA THR A 158 -10.57 -0.11 -0.91
C THR A 158 -11.67 0.19 -1.92
N PHE A 159 -11.57 -0.35 -3.13
CA PHE A 159 -12.60 -0.17 -4.17
C PHE A 159 -13.63 -1.30 -4.08
N ILE A 160 -14.67 -1.05 -3.29
CA ILE A 160 -15.76 -2.01 -3.10
C ILE A 160 -16.65 -2.00 -4.34
N THR A 161 -16.82 -3.18 -4.95
CA THR A 161 -17.81 -3.38 -6.02
C THR A 161 -19.15 -3.68 -5.39
N ALA A 162 -20.21 -3.07 -5.90
CA ALA A 162 -21.56 -3.35 -5.42
C ALA A 162 -21.88 -4.85 -5.58
N PRO A 163 -22.53 -5.50 -4.59
CA PRO A 163 -22.96 -6.90 -4.70
C PRO A 163 -23.88 -7.11 -5.89
N GLU A 164 -23.92 -8.35 -6.39
CA GLU A 164 -24.90 -8.72 -7.43
C GLU A 164 -26.32 -8.46 -6.94
N GLY A 165 -27.15 -7.85 -7.78
CA GLY A 165 -28.51 -7.47 -7.44
C GLY A 165 -28.66 -6.16 -6.66
N TYR A 166 -27.54 -5.50 -6.29
CA TYR A 166 -27.62 -4.19 -5.65
C TYR A 166 -28.02 -3.12 -6.65
N SER A 167 -29.24 -2.57 -6.46
CA SER A 167 -29.71 -1.43 -7.23
C SER A 167 -30.54 -0.48 -6.35
N LYS A 168 -30.61 0.78 -6.75
CA LYS A 168 -31.44 1.76 -6.02
C LYS A 168 -32.92 1.35 -5.97
N ALA A 169 -33.41 0.72 -7.03
CA ALA A 169 -34.78 0.21 -7.12
C ALA A 169 -35.06 -0.89 -6.06
N VAL A 170 -34.12 -1.83 -5.91
CA VAL A 170 -34.25 -2.91 -4.88
C VAL A 170 -34.23 -2.33 -3.47
N ILE A 171 -33.41 -1.29 -3.21
CA ILE A 171 -33.40 -0.63 -1.91
C ILE A 171 -34.75 0.04 -1.64
N THR A 172 -35.28 0.79 -2.61
CA THR A 172 -36.60 1.45 -2.45
C THR A 172 -37.71 0.42 -2.24
N GLU A 173 -37.69 -0.71 -2.97
CA GLU A 173 -38.64 -1.80 -2.75
C GLU A 173 -38.55 -2.41 -1.34
N LEU A 174 -37.32 -2.58 -0.84
CA LEU A 174 -37.10 -3.05 0.53
C LEU A 174 -37.54 -2.02 1.57
N GLU A 175 -37.27 -0.73 1.34
CA GLU A 175 -37.75 0.35 2.21
C GLU A 175 -39.27 0.39 2.27
N GLU A 176 -39.97 0.33 1.13
CA GLU A 176 -41.43 0.28 1.08
C GLU A 176 -41.99 -0.97 1.78
N LYS A 177 -41.34 -2.13 1.60
CA LYS A 177 -41.77 -3.39 2.20
C LYS A 177 -41.59 -3.43 3.72
N TYR A 178 -40.57 -2.78 4.23
CA TYR A 178 -40.19 -2.75 5.64
C TYR A 178 -40.40 -1.38 6.29
N THR A 179 -41.24 -0.51 5.67
CA THR A 179 -41.64 0.75 6.29
C THR A 179 -42.24 0.47 7.67
N GLU A 180 -41.74 1.18 8.67
CA GLU A 180 -42.14 1.00 10.07
C GLU A 180 -43.64 1.15 10.23
N GLN A 181 -44.25 0.20 10.91
CA GLN A 181 -45.63 0.36 11.40
C GLN A 181 -45.56 1.40 12.54
N GLU A 182 -46.39 2.42 12.44
CA GLU A 182 -46.44 3.59 13.31
C GLU A 182 -46.57 3.28 14.83
N ASN A 183 -46.84 2.00 15.19
CA ASN A 183 -47.02 1.49 16.55
C ASN A 183 -46.11 0.28 16.89
N ALA A 184 -45.05 0.04 16.16
CA ALA A 184 -44.13 -1.03 16.50
C ALA A 184 -43.31 -0.69 17.74
N GLN A 185 -43.47 -1.47 18.82
CA GLN A 185 -42.57 -1.41 19.95
C GLN A 185 -41.19 -1.85 19.51
N THR A 186 -40.28 -0.89 19.36
CA THR A 186 -38.89 -1.21 19.02
C THR A 186 -38.15 -1.64 20.30
N PRO A 187 -37.69 -2.92 20.38
CA PRO A 187 -36.91 -3.38 21.51
C PRO A 187 -35.53 -2.70 21.53
N ASN A 188 -35.02 -2.43 22.72
CA ASN A 188 -33.62 -2.03 22.87
C ASN A 188 -32.71 -3.21 22.57
N ILE A 189 -31.92 -3.13 21.49
CA ILE A 189 -30.98 -4.18 21.11
C ILE A 189 -29.60 -3.75 21.60
N ILE A 190 -29.01 -4.52 22.53
CA ILE A 190 -27.64 -4.34 22.99
C ILE A 190 -26.79 -5.43 22.34
N VAL A 191 -25.87 -5.03 21.45
CA VAL A 191 -24.91 -5.95 20.84
C VAL A 191 -23.59 -5.86 21.60
N ILE A 192 -23.20 -6.95 22.25
CA ILE A 192 -21.91 -7.10 22.92
C ILE A 192 -21.03 -7.91 22.00
N MET A 193 -19.98 -7.28 21.45
CA MET A 193 -18.93 -7.98 20.69
C MET A 193 -17.81 -8.34 21.65
N ASN A 194 -17.52 -9.63 21.77
CA ASN A 194 -16.45 -10.19 22.58
C ASN A 194 -15.24 -10.54 21.73
#